data_ef42f5956e22f35c67611295102d3d4d
#
_entry.id   ef42f5956e22f35c67611295102d3d4d
#
_cell.length_a   1.000
_cell.length_b   1.000
_cell.length_c   1.000
_cell.angle_alpha   90.00
_cell.angle_beta   90.00
_cell.angle_gamma   90.00
#
_symmetry.space_group_name_H-M   'P 1'
#
loop_
_entity.id
_entity.type
_entity.pdbx_description
1 polymer ?
#
loop_
_entity_poly.entity_id
_entity_poly.type
_entity_poly.pdbx_seq_one_letter_code
_entity_poly.pdbx_strand_id
1 'polypeptide(L)'
;ARAALHMWEEPCISGEHGSGAVFFSGCTLRCIFCQNSEIAAAQVGKKITVDRLCDIFLELQDKCANNINLVTATHFVPQVAEALIKAKNKGLVIPVVYNSSAYENVSTVKMLDGLVDVYLPDMKYIDSRLSAEYSKAPDYADVAKAAIHEMVRQTGKPEFFIEDDELVKSGRVEAGIMKKGVIVRHLVLPGTTKDSKAVIKYLLDTYGDEIYISIMSQYTPFERLKKHPLLSRKVTRKEYNSVVDYAIDCGINNGF
;
A
#
# COMPACT_ATOMS: atom_id res chain seq x y z
N ALA A 1 -13.69 -11.57 1.19
CA ALA A 1 -13.27 -10.29 0.73
C ALA A 1 -13.95 -9.87 -0.58
N ARG A 2 -13.42 -8.92 -1.31
CA ARG A 2 -14.03 -8.33 -2.50
C ARG A 2 -12.97 -8.17 -3.58
N ALA A 3 -13.34 -8.37 -4.85
CA ALA A 3 -12.53 -8.01 -6.01
C ALA A 3 -13.34 -7.04 -6.88
N ALA A 4 -12.79 -5.87 -7.19
CA ALA A 4 -13.44 -4.84 -8.00
C ALA A 4 -12.43 -3.80 -8.49
N LEU A 5 -12.79 -3.02 -9.52
CA LEU A 5 -12.07 -1.80 -9.85
C LEU A 5 -12.20 -0.78 -8.70
N HIS A 6 -11.09 -0.16 -8.35
CA HIS A 6 -10.97 0.87 -7.33
C HIS A 6 -10.32 2.12 -7.90
N MET A 7 -11.00 3.27 -7.79
CA MET A 7 -10.63 4.51 -8.46
C MET A 7 -9.86 5.49 -7.56
N TRP A 8 -9.57 5.11 -6.31
CA TRP A 8 -9.14 6.04 -5.27
C TRP A 8 -7.84 5.62 -4.57
N GLU A 9 -6.97 4.87 -5.27
CA GLU A 9 -5.57 4.71 -4.87
C GLU A 9 -4.77 5.93 -5.35
N GLU A 10 -3.46 5.93 -5.15
CA GLU A 10 -2.57 6.98 -5.66
C GLU A 10 -2.77 7.18 -7.18
N PRO A 11 -2.64 8.41 -7.70
CA PRO A 11 -2.94 8.72 -9.11
C PRO A 11 -2.21 7.80 -10.11
N CYS A 12 -0.92 7.52 -9.85
CA CYS A 12 -0.13 6.62 -10.69
C CYS A 12 -0.42 5.12 -10.48
N ILE A 13 -1.37 4.77 -9.62
CA ILE A 13 -1.85 3.39 -9.41
C ILE A 13 -3.24 3.23 -10.04
N SER A 14 -4.17 4.14 -9.75
CA SER A 14 -5.54 4.05 -10.25
C SER A 14 -5.69 4.52 -11.68
N GLY A 15 -5.07 5.64 -12.06
CA GLY A 15 -5.38 6.30 -13.33
C GLY A 15 -6.89 6.56 -13.48
N GLU A 16 -7.36 6.55 -14.71
CA GLU A 16 -8.79 6.68 -15.06
C GLU A 16 -9.49 5.31 -15.16
N HIS A 17 -8.77 4.24 -15.55
CA HIS A 17 -9.34 2.88 -15.64
C HIS A 17 -9.52 2.22 -14.28
N GLY A 18 -8.80 2.67 -13.26
CA GLY A 18 -8.84 2.13 -11.91
C GLY A 18 -7.87 0.97 -11.67
N SER A 19 -7.66 0.70 -10.39
CA SER A 19 -6.84 -0.40 -9.88
C SER A 19 -7.70 -1.64 -9.64
N GLY A 20 -7.28 -2.80 -10.07
CA GLY A 20 -7.95 -4.09 -9.86
C GLY A 20 -7.76 -4.61 -8.45
N ALA A 21 -8.46 -4.02 -7.47
CA ALA A 21 -8.27 -4.30 -6.05
C ALA A 21 -8.87 -5.65 -5.64
N VAL A 22 -8.03 -6.49 -5.01
CA VAL A 22 -8.41 -7.76 -4.40
C VAL A 22 -8.14 -7.69 -2.90
N PHE A 23 -9.20 -7.58 -2.10
CA PHE A 23 -9.11 -7.48 -0.65
C PHE A 23 -9.03 -8.87 -0.01
N PHE A 24 -8.01 -9.09 0.79
CA PHE A 24 -7.85 -10.32 1.57
C PHE A 24 -8.36 -10.12 3.01
N SER A 25 -8.93 -11.19 3.58
CA SER A 25 -9.49 -11.17 4.93
C SER A 25 -8.43 -11.51 5.97
N GLY A 26 -8.38 -10.75 7.05
CA GLY A 26 -7.35 -10.85 8.09
C GLY A 26 -6.27 -9.78 7.94
N CYS A 27 -5.68 -9.38 9.08
CA CYS A 27 -4.56 -8.45 9.13
C CYS A 27 -3.67 -8.80 10.32
N THR A 28 -2.36 -8.62 10.19
CA THR A 28 -1.38 -8.82 11.27
C THR A 28 -1.50 -7.75 12.35
N LEU A 29 -1.90 -6.53 11.97
CA LEU A 29 -2.13 -5.42 12.89
C LEU A 29 -3.55 -5.39 13.47
N ARG A 30 -3.70 -4.70 14.60
CA ARG A 30 -4.98 -4.46 15.26
C ARG A 30 -5.21 -2.97 15.46
N CYS A 31 -5.10 -2.21 14.35
CA CYS A 31 -5.23 -0.75 14.40
C CYS A 31 -6.62 -0.34 14.88
N ILE A 32 -6.68 0.45 15.96
CA ILE A 32 -7.95 0.93 16.51
C ILE A 32 -8.70 1.88 15.57
N PHE A 33 -7.99 2.46 14.60
CA PHE A 33 -8.52 3.36 13.57
C PHE A 33 -8.68 2.70 12.19
N CYS A 34 -8.65 1.37 12.10
CA CYS A 34 -8.75 0.66 10.82
C CYS A 34 -10.11 0.92 10.15
N GLN A 35 -10.10 1.46 8.92
CA GLN A 35 -11.30 1.70 8.12
C GLN A 35 -11.94 0.38 7.65
N ASN A 36 -11.13 -0.64 7.42
CA ASN A 36 -11.56 -1.98 7.00
C ASN A 36 -11.57 -2.97 8.17
N SER A 37 -12.05 -2.54 9.35
CA SER A 37 -11.95 -3.33 10.58
C SER A 37 -12.62 -4.71 10.50
N GLU A 38 -13.75 -4.85 9.80
CA GLU A 38 -14.45 -6.12 9.62
C GLU A 38 -13.63 -7.09 8.74
N ILE A 39 -13.02 -6.57 7.67
CA ILE A 39 -12.11 -7.34 6.81
C ILE A 39 -10.84 -7.72 7.61
N ALA A 40 -10.25 -6.75 8.30
CA ALA A 40 -9.04 -6.97 9.11
C ALA A 40 -9.25 -7.95 10.26
N ALA A 41 -10.44 -8.01 10.83
CA ALA A 41 -10.83 -8.96 11.87
C ALA A 41 -11.21 -10.36 11.32
N ALA A 42 -11.13 -10.57 10.02
CA ALA A 42 -11.55 -11.80 9.33
C ALA A 42 -13.04 -12.17 9.54
N GLN A 43 -13.88 -11.18 9.81
CA GLN A 43 -15.33 -11.37 10.01
C GLN A 43 -16.09 -11.52 8.70
N VAL A 44 -15.52 -11.04 7.61
CA VAL A 44 -16.10 -11.07 6.26
C VAL A 44 -15.12 -11.65 5.26
N GLY A 45 -15.65 -12.37 4.28
CA GLY A 45 -14.87 -12.95 3.20
C GLY A 45 -15.42 -14.29 2.74
N LYS A 46 -15.01 -14.69 1.56
CA LYS A 46 -15.34 -16.01 0.99
C LYS A 46 -14.05 -16.78 0.77
N LYS A 47 -14.00 -18.03 1.22
CA LYS A 47 -12.91 -18.94 0.90
C LYS A 47 -12.96 -19.29 -0.58
N ILE A 48 -11.84 -19.17 -1.27
CA ILE A 48 -11.68 -19.50 -2.68
C ILE A 48 -10.45 -20.39 -2.87
N THR A 49 -10.37 -21.06 -4.01
CA THR A 49 -9.19 -21.82 -4.42
C THR A 49 -8.14 -20.90 -5.05
N VAL A 50 -6.91 -21.37 -5.17
CA VAL A 50 -5.83 -20.69 -5.88
C VAL A 50 -6.20 -20.48 -7.35
N ASP A 51 -6.83 -21.49 -7.99
CA ASP A 51 -7.28 -21.36 -9.39
C ASP A 51 -8.34 -20.26 -9.54
N ARG A 52 -9.29 -20.16 -8.60
CA ARG A 52 -10.27 -19.05 -8.61
C ARG A 52 -9.61 -17.70 -8.39
N LEU A 53 -8.56 -17.61 -7.58
CA LEU A 53 -7.81 -16.38 -7.39
C LEU A 53 -7.07 -15.97 -8.69
N CYS A 54 -6.47 -16.94 -9.37
CA CYS A 54 -5.88 -16.76 -10.69
C CYS A 54 -6.91 -16.22 -11.71
N ASP A 55 -8.11 -16.82 -11.77
CA ASP A 55 -9.16 -16.36 -12.67
C ASP A 55 -9.63 -14.94 -12.35
N ILE A 56 -9.70 -14.57 -11.06
CA ILE A 56 -10.03 -13.19 -10.64
C ILE A 56 -9.00 -12.17 -11.18
N PHE A 57 -7.72 -12.51 -11.16
CA PHE A 57 -6.68 -11.62 -11.71
C PHE A 57 -6.88 -11.38 -13.21
N LEU A 58 -7.16 -12.43 -13.97
CA LEU A 58 -7.43 -12.33 -15.40
C LEU A 58 -8.74 -11.57 -15.68
N GLU A 59 -9.81 -11.83 -14.93
CA GLU A 59 -11.07 -11.09 -15.03
C GLU A 59 -10.92 -9.59 -14.76
N LEU A 60 -10.02 -9.19 -13.87
CA LEU A 60 -9.74 -7.77 -13.60
C LEU A 60 -8.94 -7.15 -14.76
N GLN A 61 -7.97 -7.88 -15.32
CA GLN A 61 -7.25 -7.46 -16.51
C GLN A 61 -8.21 -7.28 -17.71
N ASP A 62 -9.15 -8.22 -17.90
CA ASP A 62 -10.14 -8.14 -18.98
C ASP A 62 -11.12 -6.97 -18.80
N LYS A 63 -11.26 -6.46 -17.59
CA LYS A 63 -12.01 -5.24 -17.27
C LYS A 63 -11.17 -3.96 -17.42
N CYS A 64 -10.02 -4.05 -18.04
CA CYS A 64 -9.10 -2.95 -18.27
C CYS A 64 -8.57 -2.29 -16.99
N ALA A 65 -8.39 -3.07 -15.90
CA ALA A 65 -7.68 -2.56 -14.72
C ALA A 65 -6.24 -2.19 -15.07
N ASN A 66 -5.72 -1.08 -14.57
CA ASN A 66 -4.33 -0.67 -14.78
C ASN A 66 -3.31 -1.60 -14.11
N ASN A 67 -3.74 -2.35 -13.09
CA ASN A 67 -2.92 -3.29 -12.33
C ASN A 67 -3.79 -4.27 -11.53
N ILE A 68 -3.16 -5.29 -10.95
CA ILE A 68 -3.76 -6.13 -9.90
C ILE A 68 -3.25 -5.65 -8.55
N ASN A 69 -4.13 -5.15 -7.70
CA ASN A 69 -3.78 -4.60 -6.38
C ASN A 69 -4.19 -5.56 -5.25
N LEU A 70 -3.19 -6.17 -4.62
CA LEU A 70 -3.32 -7.17 -3.56
C LEU A 70 -3.38 -6.48 -2.20
N VAL A 71 -4.59 -6.21 -1.70
CA VAL A 71 -4.79 -5.44 -0.47
C VAL A 71 -4.78 -6.36 0.75
N THR A 72 -3.78 -6.19 1.62
CA THR A 72 -3.60 -6.93 2.88
C THR A 72 -3.45 -8.44 2.67
N ALA A 73 -2.65 -8.84 1.69
CA ALA A 73 -2.47 -10.25 1.31
C ALA A 73 -1.47 -11.03 2.20
N THR A 74 -0.88 -10.42 3.22
CA THR A 74 0.20 -10.92 4.07
C THR A 74 0.02 -12.37 4.53
N HIS A 75 -1.20 -12.75 4.95
CA HIS A 75 -1.50 -14.09 5.47
C HIS A 75 -1.57 -15.17 4.37
N PHE A 76 -1.61 -14.76 3.11
CA PHE A 76 -1.88 -15.62 1.96
C PHE A 76 -0.77 -15.57 0.91
N VAL A 77 0.41 -15.04 1.27
CA VAL A 77 1.52 -14.86 0.30
C VAL A 77 1.87 -16.15 -0.45
N PRO A 78 1.97 -17.34 0.18
CA PRO A 78 2.24 -18.56 -0.59
C PRO A 78 1.17 -18.86 -1.66
N GLN A 79 -0.11 -18.72 -1.31
CA GLN A 79 -1.23 -18.95 -2.24
C GLN A 79 -1.32 -17.86 -3.31
N VAL A 80 -1.00 -16.61 -2.94
CA VAL A 80 -0.93 -15.48 -3.88
C VAL A 80 0.20 -15.68 -4.88
N ALA A 81 1.39 -16.08 -4.43
CA ALA A 81 2.52 -16.37 -5.31
C ALA A 81 2.17 -17.47 -6.32
N GLU A 82 1.56 -18.56 -5.87
CA GLU A 82 1.09 -19.64 -6.76
C GLU A 82 0.06 -19.13 -7.78
N ALA A 83 -0.91 -18.32 -7.33
CA ALA A 83 -1.94 -17.77 -8.22
C ALA A 83 -1.35 -16.79 -9.25
N LEU A 84 -0.37 -15.97 -8.87
CA LEU A 84 0.32 -15.05 -9.78
C LEU A 84 1.14 -15.80 -10.83
N ILE A 85 1.87 -16.84 -10.45
CA ILE A 85 2.61 -17.69 -11.40
C ILE A 85 1.64 -18.31 -12.42
N LYS A 86 0.51 -18.85 -11.94
CA LYS A 86 -0.52 -19.41 -12.83
C LYS A 86 -1.12 -18.34 -13.77
N ALA A 87 -1.40 -17.15 -13.25
CA ALA A 87 -1.99 -16.06 -14.03
C ALA A 87 -1.01 -15.52 -15.08
N LYS A 88 0.27 -15.31 -14.72
CA LYS A 88 1.32 -14.90 -15.67
C LYS A 88 1.46 -15.93 -16.80
N ASN A 89 1.43 -17.23 -16.50
CA ASN A 89 1.44 -18.31 -17.51
C ASN A 89 0.18 -18.34 -18.40
N LYS A 90 -0.94 -17.79 -17.93
CA LYS A 90 -2.20 -17.66 -18.69
C LYS A 90 -2.38 -16.30 -19.39
N GLY A 91 -1.37 -15.41 -19.35
CA GLY A 91 -1.37 -14.13 -20.06
C GLY A 91 -1.72 -12.91 -19.19
N LEU A 92 -1.52 -12.96 -17.87
CA LEU A 92 -1.52 -11.75 -17.05
C LEU A 92 -0.28 -10.91 -17.40
N VAL A 93 -0.48 -9.69 -17.91
CA VAL A 93 0.59 -8.79 -18.38
C VAL A 93 0.61 -7.44 -17.67
N ILE A 94 -0.50 -7.05 -17.01
CA ILE A 94 -0.56 -5.79 -16.24
C ILE A 94 0.22 -5.90 -14.93
N PRO A 95 0.74 -4.79 -14.38
CA PRO A 95 1.52 -4.79 -13.15
C PRO A 95 0.77 -5.39 -11.96
N VAL A 96 1.52 -5.95 -11.04
CA VAL A 96 1.02 -6.43 -9.74
C VAL A 96 1.47 -5.48 -8.64
N VAL A 97 0.51 -4.91 -7.91
CA VAL A 97 0.71 -4.03 -6.77
C VAL A 97 0.48 -4.81 -5.48
N TYR A 98 1.41 -4.73 -4.53
CA TYR A 98 1.28 -5.32 -3.21
C TYR A 98 1.06 -4.23 -2.15
N ASN A 99 -0.19 -4.09 -1.69
CA ASN A 99 -0.64 -3.05 -0.78
C ASN A 99 -0.74 -3.61 0.64
N SER A 100 0.16 -3.19 1.52
CA SER A 100 0.28 -3.75 2.86
C SER A 100 0.59 -2.73 3.94
N SER A 101 0.46 -3.17 5.19
CA SER A 101 0.84 -2.36 6.36
C SER A 101 2.35 -2.31 6.60
N ALA A 102 3.17 -2.96 5.79
CA ALA A 102 4.60 -3.20 5.99
C ALA A 102 4.96 -3.99 7.27
N TYR A 103 4.00 -4.38 8.09
CA TYR A 103 4.26 -5.22 9.27
C TYR A 103 4.35 -6.68 8.87
N GLU A 104 5.49 -7.04 8.24
CA GLU A 104 5.70 -8.32 7.58
C GLU A 104 7.10 -8.88 7.80
N ASN A 105 7.20 -10.20 7.84
CA ASN A 105 8.51 -10.86 7.84
C ASN A 105 9.21 -10.67 6.49
N VAL A 106 10.48 -10.32 6.50
CA VAL A 106 11.32 -10.19 5.31
C VAL A 106 11.31 -11.47 4.46
N SER A 107 11.31 -12.64 5.10
CA SER A 107 11.23 -13.93 4.38
C SER A 107 9.94 -14.08 3.58
N THR A 108 8.82 -13.53 4.08
CA THR A 108 7.54 -13.51 3.37
C THR A 108 7.60 -12.57 2.17
N VAL A 109 8.17 -11.37 2.35
CA VAL A 109 8.34 -10.41 1.25
C VAL A 109 9.24 -11.00 0.14
N LYS A 110 10.30 -11.72 0.50
CA LYS A 110 11.18 -12.41 -0.46
C LYS A 110 10.47 -13.44 -1.36
N MET A 111 9.37 -14.03 -0.91
CA MET A 111 8.58 -14.94 -1.75
C MET A 111 7.87 -14.24 -2.91
N LEU A 112 7.79 -12.91 -2.89
CA LEU A 112 7.15 -12.08 -3.91
C LEU A 112 8.14 -11.55 -4.95
N ASP A 113 9.44 -11.82 -4.80
CA ASP A 113 10.48 -11.36 -5.72
C ASP A 113 10.22 -11.86 -7.16
N GLY A 114 10.20 -10.96 -8.14
CA GLY A 114 9.85 -11.23 -9.53
C GLY A 114 8.35 -11.48 -9.82
N LEU A 115 7.50 -11.47 -8.79
CA LEU A 115 6.05 -11.62 -8.94
C LEU A 115 5.29 -10.31 -8.75
N VAL A 116 5.78 -9.41 -7.91
CA VAL A 116 5.24 -8.10 -7.62
C VAL A 116 6.08 -7.04 -8.32
N ASP A 117 5.42 -6.09 -8.95
CA ASP A 117 6.05 -5.01 -9.71
C ASP A 117 6.07 -3.70 -8.90
N VAL A 118 5.03 -3.43 -8.14
CA VAL A 118 4.91 -2.22 -7.32
C VAL A 118 4.57 -2.58 -5.87
N TYR A 119 5.35 -2.08 -4.93
CA TYR A 119 5.01 -2.18 -3.51
C TYR A 119 4.37 -0.87 -3.04
N LEU A 120 3.27 -1.01 -2.29
CA LEU A 120 2.50 0.10 -1.70
C LEU A 120 2.41 -0.10 -0.17
N PRO A 121 3.55 -0.05 0.55
CA PRO A 121 3.58 -0.22 2.00
C PRO A 121 3.15 1.04 2.74
N ASP A 122 2.50 0.85 3.90
CA ASP A 122 2.33 1.94 4.84
C ASP A 122 3.53 2.03 5.81
N MET A 123 4.08 3.21 6.03
CA MET A 123 4.95 3.51 7.18
C MET A 123 4.15 4.33 8.19
N LYS A 124 3.56 3.65 9.19
CA LYS A 124 2.55 4.26 10.06
C LYS A 124 3.15 5.06 11.21
N TYR A 125 4.27 4.58 11.79
CA TYR A 125 4.89 5.15 12.99
C TYR A 125 6.40 4.94 13.02
N ILE A 126 7.09 5.83 13.73
CA ILE A 126 8.44 5.60 14.27
C ILE A 126 8.35 5.41 15.79
N ASP A 127 7.46 6.12 16.49
CA ASP A 127 7.31 6.02 17.95
C ASP A 127 6.64 4.69 18.35
N SER A 128 7.38 3.84 19.07
CA SER A 128 6.92 2.54 19.56
C SER A 128 5.73 2.62 20.53
N ARG A 129 5.55 3.76 21.22
CA ARG A 129 4.40 3.98 22.12
C ARG A 129 3.12 4.17 21.30
N LEU A 130 3.19 4.95 20.20
CA LEU A 130 2.06 5.12 19.30
C LEU A 130 1.70 3.81 18.59
N SER A 131 2.67 3.06 18.13
CA SER A 131 2.41 1.78 17.45
C SER A 131 1.87 0.72 18.43
N ALA A 132 2.35 0.68 19.67
CA ALA A 132 1.81 -0.19 20.72
C ALA A 132 0.36 0.18 21.06
N GLU A 133 0.08 1.47 21.27
CA GLU A 133 -1.24 1.96 21.63
C GLU A 133 -2.25 1.76 20.49
N TYR A 134 -1.90 2.22 19.28
CA TYR A 134 -2.85 2.33 18.17
C TYR A 134 -2.95 1.07 17.32
N SER A 135 -1.90 0.23 17.27
CA SER A 135 -1.85 -0.95 16.38
C SER A 135 -1.47 -2.26 17.07
N LYS A 136 -1.20 -2.23 18.39
CA LYS A 136 -0.77 -3.40 19.19
C LYS A 136 0.54 -4.02 18.69
N ALA A 137 1.44 -3.21 18.14
CA ALA A 137 2.72 -3.63 17.56
C ALA A 137 3.85 -2.70 18.01
N PRO A 138 4.43 -2.88 19.21
CA PRO A 138 5.47 -1.99 19.75
C PRO A 138 6.77 -2.01 18.91
N ASP A 139 7.02 -3.07 18.16
CA ASP A 139 8.14 -3.29 17.27
C ASP A 139 7.86 -2.89 15.80
N TYR A 140 6.72 -2.23 15.55
CA TYR A 140 6.26 -1.90 14.19
C TYR A 140 7.33 -1.23 13.34
N ALA A 141 8.01 -0.21 13.89
CA ALA A 141 8.95 0.58 13.13
C ALA A 141 10.12 -0.27 12.58
N ASP A 142 10.69 -1.15 13.41
CA ASP A 142 11.83 -1.98 13.01
C ASP A 142 11.42 -3.04 11.98
N VAL A 143 10.24 -3.67 12.19
CA VAL A 143 9.69 -4.65 11.24
C VAL A 143 9.36 -3.99 9.90
N ALA A 144 8.68 -2.84 9.91
CA ALA A 144 8.29 -2.11 8.70
C ALA A 144 9.52 -1.61 7.91
N LYS A 145 10.54 -1.08 8.60
CA LYS A 145 11.80 -0.66 7.97
C LYS A 145 12.47 -1.81 7.22
N ALA A 146 12.58 -2.97 7.86
CA ALA A 146 13.19 -4.16 7.24
C ALA A 146 12.40 -4.66 6.03
N ALA A 147 11.07 -4.66 6.12
CA ALA A 147 10.19 -5.06 5.02
C ALA A 147 10.27 -4.07 3.84
N ILE A 148 10.21 -2.76 4.10
CA ILE A 148 10.31 -1.73 3.05
C ILE A 148 11.68 -1.79 2.38
N HIS A 149 12.76 -1.99 3.14
CA HIS A 149 14.11 -2.15 2.56
C HIS A 149 14.17 -3.32 1.56
N GLU A 150 13.57 -4.46 1.91
CA GLU A 150 13.50 -5.61 0.99
C GLU A 150 12.63 -5.30 -0.24
N MET A 151 11.51 -4.56 -0.09
CA MET A 151 10.65 -4.14 -1.20
C MET A 151 11.41 -3.24 -2.20
N VAL A 152 12.17 -2.26 -1.68
CA VAL A 152 13.02 -1.38 -2.51
C VAL A 152 14.14 -2.19 -3.21
N ARG A 153 14.76 -3.14 -2.52
CA ARG A 153 15.76 -4.05 -3.12
C ARG A 153 15.19 -4.81 -4.32
N GLN A 154 13.93 -5.26 -4.24
CA GLN A 154 13.31 -6.08 -5.31
C GLN A 154 12.93 -5.24 -6.53
N THR A 155 12.44 -4.03 -6.31
CA THR A 155 11.91 -3.21 -7.41
C THR A 155 12.92 -2.20 -7.97
N GLY A 156 13.85 -1.72 -7.15
CA GLY A 156 14.75 -0.63 -7.52
C GLY A 156 14.02 0.71 -7.73
N LYS A 157 14.57 1.58 -8.56
CA LYS A 157 14.01 2.92 -8.81
C LYS A 157 12.63 2.87 -9.47
N PRO A 158 11.77 3.85 -9.18
CA PRO A 158 10.45 3.96 -9.80
C PRO A 158 10.53 4.11 -11.32
N GLU A 159 9.71 3.33 -12.03
CA GLU A 159 9.51 3.40 -13.47
C GLU A 159 8.02 3.57 -13.77
N PHE A 160 7.69 4.31 -14.84
CA PHE A 160 6.32 4.58 -15.27
C PHE A 160 6.12 4.16 -16.71
N PHE A 161 4.89 3.78 -17.06
CA PHE A 161 4.51 3.57 -18.44
C PHE A 161 4.49 4.90 -19.20
N ILE A 162 5.06 4.87 -20.40
CA ILE A 162 5.06 6.00 -21.34
C ILE A 162 4.23 5.66 -22.57
N GLU A 163 3.88 6.66 -23.39
CA GLU A 163 3.04 6.49 -24.58
C GLU A 163 3.58 5.45 -25.57
N ASP A 164 4.90 5.25 -25.58
CA ASP A 164 5.56 4.30 -26.49
C ASP A 164 5.56 2.85 -25.99
N ASP A 165 5.19 2.56 -24.76
CA ASP A 165 5.08 1.19 -24.23
C ASP A 165 3.97 0.40 -24.96
N GLU A 166 4.24 -0.86 -25.27
CA GLU A 166 3.29 -1.74 -25.98
C GLU A 166 1.96 -1.93 -25.24
N LEU A 167 1.99 -2.00 -23.92
CA LEU A 167 0.78 -2.12 -23.10
C LEU A 167 -0.07 -0.84 -23.14
N VAL A 168 0.55 0.34 -23.27
CA VAL A 168 -0.17 1.60 -23.47
C VAL A 168 -0.75 1.66 -24.89
N LYS A 169 0.03 1.40 -25.91
CA LYS A 169 -0.44 1.36 -27.32
C LYS A 169 -1.58 0.38 -27.56
N SER A 170 -1.61 -0.72 -26.83
CA SER A 170 -2.71 -1.71 -26.92
C SER A 170 -3.92 -1.37 -26.03
N GLY A 171 -3.89 -0.26 -25.27
CA GLY A 171 -4.95 0.15 -24.35
C GLY A 171 -5.10 -0.74 -23.11
N ARG A 172 -4.08 -1.53 -22.79
CA ARG A 172 -4.07 -2.41 -21.60
C ARG A 172 -3.78 -1.67 -20.31
N VAL A 173 -2.92 -0.65 -20.36
CA VAL A 173 -2.53 0.20 -19.23
C VAL A 173 -2.46 1.64 -19.73
N GLU A 174 -2.69 2.61 -18.86
CA GLU A 174 -2.55 4.04 -19.19
C GLU A 174 -1.10 4.49 -19.05
N ALA A 175 -0.72 5.51 -19.83
CA ALA A 175 0.54 6.22 -19.62
C ALA A 175 0.51 6.94 -18.25
N GLY A 176 1.68 7.04 -17.60
CA GLY A 176 1.80 7.65 -16.27
C GLY A 176 1.48 6.69 -15.11
N ILE A 177 0.97 5.49 -15.38
CA ILE A 177 0.83 4.44 -14.36
C ILE A 177 2.23 3.91 -13.97
N MET A 178 2.43 3.67 -12.68
CA MET A 178 3.68 3.10 -12.18
C MET A 178 3.84 1.66 -12.66
N LYS A 179 4.94 1.43 -13.37
CA LYS A 179 5.31 0.14 -13.92
C LYS A 179 6.07 -0.71 -12.91
N LYS A 180 6.91 -0.06 -12.11
CA LYS A 180 7.77 -0.70 -11.10
C LYS A 180 8.19 0.32 -10.05
N GLY A 181 8.34 -0.11 -8.79
CA GLY A 181 8.87 0.74 -7.74
C GLY A 181 8.17 0.58 -6.39
N VAL A 182 8.43 1.52 -5.48
CA VAL A 182 7.83 1.57 -4.14
C VAL A 182 7.20 2.93 -3.91
N ILE A 183 5.95 2.94 -3.44
CA ILE A 183 5.28 4.12 -2.90
C ILE A 183 5.01 3.88 -1.43
N VAL A 184 5.73 4.56 -0.55
CA VAL A 184 5.50 4.47 0.89
C VAL A 184 4.42 5.46 1.30
N ARG A 185 3.33 4.94 1.89
CA ARG A 185 2.21 5.76 2.36
C ARG A 185 2.34 6.10 3.83
N HIS A 186 2.04 7.33 4.18
CA HIS A 186 1.96 7.77 5.56
C HIS A 186 0.65 8.49 5.84
N LEU A 187 -0.20 7.93 6.70
CA LEU A 187 -1.44 8.57 7.15
C LEU A 187 -1.15 9.45 8.37
N VAL A 188 -1.27 10.76 8.18
CA VAL A 188 -1.17 11.71 9.29
C VAL A 188 -2.37 11.52 10.23
N LEU A 189 -2.09 11.28 11.51
CA LEU A 189 -3.11 11.16 12.55
C LEU A 189 -3.19 12.43 13.41
N PRO A 190 -4.35 12.75 14.00
CA PRO A 190 -4.51 13.91 14.87
C PRO A 190 -3.53 13.88 16.06
N GLY A 191 -2.82 14.97 16.26
CA GLY A 191 -1.89 15.14 17.39
C GLY A 191 -0.55 14.40 17.27
N THR A 192 -0.26 13.74 16.13
CA THR A 192 0.97 12.95 15.94
C THR A 192 1.96 13.56 14.94
N THR A 193 1.86 14.84 14.64
CA THR A 193 2.70 15.52 13.62
C THR A 193 4.20 15.36 13.87
N LYS A 194 4.63 15.25 15.13
CA LYS A 194 6.04 15.01 15.47
C LYS A 194 6.51 13.64 14.96
N ASP A 195 5.72 12.61 15.15
CA ASP A 195 6.03 11.26 14.67
C ASP A 195 5.93 11.21 13.13
N SER A 196 4.92 11.85 12.53
CA SER A 196 4.79 11.99 11.08
C SER A 196 6.05 12.60 10.45
N LYS A 197 6.59 13.67 11.04
CA LYS A 197 7.86 14.29 10.59
C LYS A 197 9.04 13.33 10.74
N ALA A 198 9.08 12.54 11.81
CA ALA A 198 10.13 11.53 11.98
C ALA A 198 10.03 10.41 10.93
N VAL A 199 8.81 9.99 10.55
CA VAL A 199 8.59 9.05 9.44
C VAL A 199 9.12 9.63 8.13
N ILE A 200 8.71 10.85 7.77
CA ILE A 200 9.15 11.51 6.53
C ILE A 200 10.67 11.67 6.49
N LYS A 201 11.25 12.15 7.59
CA LYS A 201 12.71 12.29 7.69
C LYS A 201 13.42 10.96 7.47
N TYR A 202 12.97 9.88 8.13
CA TYR A 202 13.55 8.55 7.96
C TYR A 202 13.50 8.09 6.50
N LEU A 203 12.35 8.25 5.84
CA LEU A 203 12.17 7.81 4.46
C LEU A 203 13.09 8.60 3.50
N LEU A 204 13.16 9.92 3.65
CA LEU A 204 14.02 10.77 2.81
C LEU A 204 15.51 10.50 3.06
N ASP A 205 15.94 10.41 4.34
CA ASP A 205 17.34 10.15 4.69
C ASP A 205 17.81 8.75 4.20
N THR A 206 16.88 7.78 4.12
CA THR A 206 17.23 6.38 3.80
C THR A 206 17.15 6.11 2.31
N TYR A 207 16.13 6.63 1.62
CA TYR A 207 15.83 6.22 0.24
C TYR A 207 15.89 7.39 -0.77
N GLY A 208 15.75 8.64 -0.32
CA GLY A 208 15.75 9.81 -1.22
C GLY A 208 14.77 9.62 -2.39
N ASP A 209 15.29 9.66 -3.62
CA ASP A 209 14.51 9.54 -4.85
C ASP A 209 14.27 8.08 -5.31
N GLU A 210 14.68 7.09 -4.51
CA GLU A 210 14.45 5.67 -4.84
C GLU A 210 13.02 5.21 -4.56
N ILE A 211 12.20 6.04 -3.89
CA ILE A 211 10.81 5.78 -3.58
C ILE A 211 9.94 7.00 -3.85
N TYR A 212 8.63 6.78 -3.94
CA TYR A 212 7.61 7.83 -3.79
C TYR A 212 7.07 7.84 -2.36
N ILE A 213 6.68 9.01 -1.87
CA ILE A 213 6.07 9.17 -0.55
C ILE A 213 4.68 9.78 -0.72
N SER A 214 3.64 9.07 -0.27
CA SER A 214 2.26 9.55 -0.25
C SER A 214 1.88 10.00 1.17
N ILE A 215 1.65 11.29 1.37
CA ILE A 215 1.28 11.88 2.66
C ILE A 215 -0.24 12.07 2.71
N MET A 216 -0.93 11.21 3.45
CA MET A 216 -2.37 11.13 3.46
C MET A 216 -3.02 11.89 4.63
N SER A 217 -4.15 12.58 4.37
CA SER A 217 -4.93 13.32 5.39
C SER A 217 -6.32 12.72 5.67
N GLN A 218 -6.69 11.63 5.00
CA GLN A 218 -8.07 11.11 4.98
C GLN A 218 -8.49 10.31 6.23
N TYR A 219 -7.83 10.56 7.38
CA TYR A 219 -8.29 9.98 8.64
C TYR A 219 -9.73 10.41 8.96
N THR A 220 -10.60 9.45 9.21
CA THR A 220 -11.98 9.68 9.66
C THR A 220 -12.20 9.03 11.02
N PRO A 221 -12.64 9.78 12.04
CA PRO A 221 -12.94 9.22 13.36
C PRO A 221 -14.16 8.28 13.30
N PHE A 222 -14.06 7.16 14.04
CA PHE A 222 -15.14 6.20 14.18
C PHE A 222 -15.88 6.39 15.49
N GLU A 223 -17.11 5.89 15.57
CA GLU A 223 -17.94 5.92 16.78
C GLU A 223 -17.20 5.36 18.01
N ARG A 224 -16.48 4.25 17.84
CA ARG A 224 -15.66 3.62 18.91
C ARG A 224 -14.53 4.49 19.44
N LEU A 225 -14.15 5.53 18.70
CA LEU A 225 -13.07 6.46 19.06
C LEU A 225 -13.57 7.82 19.57
N LYS A 226 -14.88 8.03 19.70
CA LYS A 226 -15.45 9.31 20.14
C LYS A 226 -14.91 9.82 21.48
N LYS A 227 -14.49 8.92 22.37
CA LYS A 227 -13.91 9.27 23.69
C LYS A 227 -12.38 9.29 23.69
N HIS A 228 -11.75 8.97 22.55
CA HIS A 228 -10.29 8.98 22.46
C HIS A 228 -9.77 10.44 22.42
N PRO A 229 -8.77 10.81 23.25
CA PRO A 229 -8.36 12.21 23.38
C PRO A 229 -7.89 12.86 22.08
N LEU A 230 -7.27 12.12 21.19
CA LEU A 230 -6.75 12.62 19.91
C LEU A 230 -7.59 12.12 18.71
N LEU A 231 -7.87 10.82 18.64
CA LEU A 231 -8.51 10.18 17.47
C LEU A 231 -10.03 10.39 17.39
N SER A 232 -10.62 11.17 18.32
CA SER A 232 -12.05 11.55 18.26
C SER A 232 -12.37 12.63 17.21
N ARG A 233 -11.35 13.24 16.60
CA ARG A 233 -11.47 14.32 15.62
C ARG A 233 -10.68 14.01 14.35
N LYS A 234 -10.98 14.71 13.26
CA LYS A 234 -10.17 14.69 12.04
C LYS A 234 -8.83 15.40 12.27
N VAL A 235 -7.87 15.10 11.41
CA VAL A 235 -6.65 15.91 11.25
C VAL A 235 -7.03 17.32 10.85
N THR A 236 -6.45 18.31 11.49
CA THR A 236 -6.63 19.71 11.10
C THR A 236 -5.75 20.05 9.90
N ARG A 237 -6.19 21.03 9.09
CA ARG A 237 -5.39 21.52 7.97
C ARG A 237 -4.00 21.99 8.41
N LYS A 238 -3.91 22.59 9.60
CA LYS A 238 -2.63 23.05 10.18
C LYS A 238 -1.69 21.88 10.49
N GLU A 239 -2.20 20.79 11.04
CA GLU A 239 -1.42 19.58 11.33
C GLU A 239 -0.92 18.96 10.04
N TYR A 240 -1.80 18.78 9.06
CA TYR A 240 -1.43 18.21 7.76
C TYR A 240 -0.39 19.07 7.03
N ASN A 241 -0.67 20.37 6.84
CA ASN A 241 0.25 21.28 6.17
C ASN A 241 1.62 21.31 6.87
N SER A 242 1.66 21.28 8.21
CA SER A 242 2.94 21.24 8.95
C SER A 242 3.80 20.00 8.63
N VAL A 243 3.20 18.88 8.22
CA VAL A 243 3.95 17.69 7.78
C VAL A 243 4.37 17.83 6.32
N VAL A 244 3.48 18.34 5.46
CA VAL A 244 3.78 18.57 4.04
C VAL A 244 4.88 19.63 3.88
N ASP A 245 4.75 20.78 4.55
CA ASP A 245 5.76 21.85 4.53
C ASP A 245 7.13 21.31 4.98
N TYR A 246 7.14 20.47 6.04
CA TYR A 246 8.38 19.83 6.50
C TYR A 246 8.97 18.88 5.45
N ALA A 247 8.14 18.12 4.73
CA ALA A 247 8.61 17.25 3.65
C ALA A 247 9.24 18.07 2.51
N ILE A 248 8.63 19.21 2.15
CA ILE A 248 9.14 20.15 1.15
C ILE A 248 10.48 20.75 1.61
N ASP A 249 10.56 21.21 2.85
CA ASP A 249 11.80 21.77 3.45
C ASP A 249 12.94 20.73 3.48
N CYS A 250 12.61 19.44 3.61
CA CYS A 250 13.57 18.34 3.53
C CYS A 250 13.94 17.95 2.09
N GLY A 251 13.35 18.58 1.07
CA GLY A 251 13.71 18.36 -0.34
C GLY A 251 13.03 17.14 -0.98
N ILE A 252 11.77 16.83 -0.60
CA ILE A 252 11.01 15.78 -1.29
C ILE A 252 10.81 16.16 -2.77
N ASN A 253 11.20 15.26 -3.68
CA ASN A 253 10.98 15.43 -5.13
C ASN A 253 9.89 14.50 -5.65
N ASN A 254 9.73 13.33 -5.05
CA ASN A 254 8.82 12.26 -5.44
C ASN A 254 7.73 12.07 -4.38
N GLY A 255 6.55 12.69 -4.56
CA GLY A 255 5.49 12.58 -3.56
C GLY A 255 4.11 13.06 -4.03
N PHE A 256 3.09 12.70 -3.25
CA PHE A 256 1.69 13.06 -3.41
C PHE A 256 1.12 13.64 -2.13
#